data_a9f2d6a0426f22e9c5b4332a494b2737
#
_entry.id   a9f2d6a0426f22e9c5b4332a494b2737
#
_cell.length_a   1.000
_cell.length_b   1.000
_cell.length_c   1.000
_cell.angle_alpha   90.00
_cell.angle_beta   90.00
_cell.angle_gamma   90.00
#
_symmetry.space_group_name_H-M   'P 1'
#
loop_
_entity.id
_entity.type
_entity.pdbx_description
1 polymer ?
#
loop_
_entity_poly.entity_id
_entity_poly.type
_entity_poly.pdbx_seq_one_letter_code
_entity_poly.pdbx_strand_id
1 'polypeptide(L)'
;MNESVTMILGCLFEDPSLIFKLSVHENQFFDGANRRVFRAMHVCSDRRVNIDYISIHDIDPDIDLGYLVSLRDKVPSSANWKFYEERMIQEYQRHKLASLGRILAEINATDNPSEFIESAEKELLELGTNSQTRKVVRIGEALPDAMEQLQERYNLKGKLPGIGTGIHGLDSMIGGLQADRYIIIGARPSDGKSALALNMLCNIAITQGIAAGIISAESSNNEIVTRALSSVGRISGNKITTGMLSRADFTNLMDTGEKMQNCPLYLYDAPNIRFTELKSVARQMVTVHKIQALFIDYVQIVQWEDSRLAIHEQVAAVSRGLKQLARELKIPIIGLSQLKRDSEGREPEMADLDYSKQLEQDADALILIYHPRRKEGEGEKTSLLLVKKNRDGAKGVVKVNFIREYVRFYEVEHE
;
A
#
# COMPACT_ATOMS: atom_id res chain seq x y z
N MET A 1 9.76 14.80 35.66
CA MET A 1 8.54 14.02 35.98
C MET A 1 7.52 14.37 34.91
N ASN A 2 7.01 13.40 34.20
CA ASN A 2 6.21 13.66 32.98
C ASN A 2 4.77 14.04 33.38
N GLU A 3 4.47 15.33 33.39
CA GLU A 3 3.22 15.91 33.90
C GLU A 3 2.00 15.34 33.18
N SER A 4 2.10 15.15 31.87
CA SER A 4 1.02 14.58 31.05
C SER A 4 0.66 13.14 31.43
N VAL A 5 1.66 12.32 31.78
CA VAL A 5 1.47 10.95 32.29
C VAL A 5 0.68 10.91 33.56
N THR A 6 1.05 11.77 34.54
CA THR A 6 0.35 11.84 35.83
C THR A 6 -1.08 12.34 35.65
N MET A 7 -1.31 13.28 34.71
CA MET A 7 -2.65 13.79 34.39
C MET A 7 -3.54 12.69 33.78
N ILE A 8 -3.02 11.85 32.88
CA ILE A 8 -3.77 10.72 32.31
C ILE A 8 -4.18 9.73 33.41
N LEU A 9 -3.24 9.34 34.27
CA LEU A 9 -3.55 8.43 35.39
C LEU A 9 -4.58 9.03 36.34
N GLY A 10 -4.50 10.33 36.62
CA GLY A 10 -5.49 11.04 37.42
C GLY A 10 -6.88 11.06 36.78
N CYS A 11 -6.97 11.25 35.46
CA CYS A 11 -8.23 11.16 34.71
C CYS A 11 -8.88 9.79 34.83
N LEU A 12 -8.09 8.70 34.86
CA LEU A 12 -8.60 7.32 35.01
C LEU A 12 -9.19 7.06 36.40
N PHE A 13 -8.73 7.73 37.43
CA PHE A 13 -9.35 7.68 38.77
C PHE A 13 -10.70 8.39 38.80
N GLU A 14 -10.85 9.48 38.06
CA GLU A 14 -12.09 10.26 38.02
C GLU A 14 -13.14 9.61 37.10
N ASP A 15 -12.71 9.15 35.89
CA ASP A 15 -13.57 8.41 34.94
C ASP A 15 -12.88 7.11 34.51
N PRO A 16 -13.10 6.00 35.23
CA PRO A 16 -12.54 4.68 34.87
C PRO A 16 -12.89 4.20 33.46
N SER A 17 -13.99 4.69 32.89
CA SER A 17 -14.40 4.29 31.52
C SER A 17 -13.42 4.74 30.44
N LEU A 18 -12.57 5.71 30.74
CA LEU A 18 -11.53 6.21 29.84
C LEU A 18 -10.47 5.16 29.52
N ILE A 19 -10.28 4.14 30.38
CA ILE A 19 -9.31 3.07 30.12
C ILE A 19 -9.58 2.34 28.79
N PHE A 20 -10.84 2.28 28.36
CA PHE A 20 -11.25 1.69 27.08
C PHE A 20 -11.19 2.70 25.91
N LYS A 21 -11.02 3.99 26.20
CA LYS A 21 -11.00 5.05 25.19
C LYS A 21 -9.59 5.53 24.88
N LEU A 22 -8.65 5.31 25.81
CA LEU A 22 -7.26 5.68 25.64
C LEU A 22 -6.60 4.84 24.55
N SER A 23 -5.76 5.50 23.75
CA SER A 23 -4.90 4.86 22.73
C SER A 23 -3.46 4.63 23.20
N VAL A 24 -3.16 5.01 24.44
CA VAL A 24 -1.83 4.79 25.02
C VAL A 24 -1.64 3.37 25.51
N HIS A 25 -0.42 2.87 25.38
CA HIS A 25 -0.01 1.53 25.82
C HIS A 25 1.00 1.60 26.95
N GLU A 26 1.11 0.52 27.71
CA GLU A 26 2.00 0.40 28.87
C GLU A 26 3.47 0.77 28.57
N ASN A 27 3.96 0.42 27.36
CA ASN A 27 5.33 0.72 26.93
C ASN A 27 5.62 2.21 26.69
N GLN A 28 4.59 3.04 26.66
CA GLN A 28 4.72 4.50 26.49
C GLN A 28 4.96 5.23 27.82
N PHE A 29 4.86 4.51 28.95
CA PHE A 29 5.20 5.03 30.27
C PHE A 29 6.68 4.77 30.56
N PHE A 30 7.51 5.81 30.54
CA PHE A 30 8.95 5.70 30.81
C PHE A 30 9.27 5.47 32.29
N ASP A 31 8.47 6.04 33.17
CA ASP A 31 8.61 5.87 34.63
C ASP A 31 8.00 4.53 35.05
N GLY A 32 8.82 3.72 35.73
CA GLY A 32 8.40 2.42 36.22
C GLY A 32 7.21 2.46 37.18
N ALA A 33 7.11 3.50 38.02
CA ALA A 33 6.01 3.66 38.95
C ALA A 33 4.69 3.92 38.19
N ASN A 34 4.67 4.85 37.26
CA ASN A 34 3.50 5.15 36.43
C ASN A 34 3.07 3.96 35.58
N ARG A 35 4.03 3.22 35.04
CA ARG A 35 3.77 1.99 34.28
C ARG A 35 3.07 0.93 35.11
N ARG A 36 3.52 0.73 36.35
CA ARG A 36 2.91 -0.22 37.30
C ARG A 36 1.48 0.19 37.66
N VAL A 37 1.24 1.48 37.91
CA VAL A 37 -0.11 2.01 38.17
C VAL A 37 -1.03 1.75 36.99
N PHE A 38 -0.61 2.08 35.75
CA PHE A 38 -1.42 1.86 34.57
C PHE A 38 -1.73 0.38 34.34
N ARG A 39 -0.74 -0.51 34.54
CA ARG A 39 -0.93 -1.97 34.47
C ARG A 39 -1.95 -2.44 35.51
N ALA A 40 -1.84 -1.99 36.76
CA ALA A 40 -2.77 -2.35 37.81
C ALA A 40 -4.20 -1.86 37.52
N MET A 41 -4.36 -0.65 36.96
CA MET A 41 -5.66 -0.16 36.46
C MET A 41 -6.28 -1.05 35.39
N HIS A 42 -5.48 -1.54 34.43
CA HIS A 42 -5.94 -2.51 33.44
C HIS A 42 -6.38 -3.83 34.07
N VAL A 43 -5.63 -4.35 35.04
CA VAL A 43 -6.00 -5.57 35.78
C VAL A 43 -7.31 -5.38 36.55
N CYS A 44 -7.52 -4.20 37.17
CA CYS A 44 -8.82 -3.86 37.80
C CYS A 44 -9.95 -3.94 36.78
N SER A 45 -9.78 -3.32 35.61
CA SER A 45 -10.76 -3.29 34.54
C SER A 45 -11.08 -4.70 34.04
N ASP A 46 -10.06 -5.53 33.78
CA ASP A 46 -10.23 -6.91 33.31
C ASP A 46 -10.95 -7.80 34.32
N ARG A 47 -10.70 -7.59 35.62
CA ARG A 47 -11.36 -8.29 36.70
C ARG A 47 -12.74 -7.70 37.07
N ARG A 48 -13.16 -6.61 36.41
CA ARG A 48 -14.40 -5.86 36.70
C ARG A 48 -14.46 -5.34 38.12
N VAL A 49 -13.32 -4.98 38.67
CA VAL A 49 -13.18 -4.32 39.99
C VAL A 49 -13.05 -2.82 39.72
N ASN A 50 -13.53 -2.00 40.67
CA ASN A 50 -13.41 -0.56 40.56
C ASN A 50 -11.93 -0.13 40.53
N ILE A 51 -11.62 0.90 39.73
CA ILE A 51 -10.31 1.53 39.72
C ILE A 51 -10.26 2.52 40.84
N ASP A 52 -9.83 2.05 42.00
CA ASP A 52 -9.61 2.88 43.21
C ASP A 52 -8.25 2.55 43.87
N TYR A 53 -7.89 3.34 44.85
CA TYR A 53 -6.56 3.25 45.48
C TYR A 53 -6.30 1.90 46.18
N ILE A 54 -7.35 1.34 46.79
CA ILE A 54 -7.26 0.07 47.55
C ILE A 54 -7.12 -1.06 46.55
N SER A 55 -7.97 -1.10 45.54
CA SER A 55 -7.94 -2.14 44.50
C SER A 55 -6.61 -2.17 43.73
N ILE A 56 -6.02 -1.01 43.43
CA ILE A 56 -4.71 -0.92 42.77
C ILE A 56 -3.60 -1.40 43.70
N HIS A 57 -3.63 -1.01 44.97
CA HIS A 57 -2.64 -1.42 45.98
C HIS A 57 -2.73 -2.93 46.25
N ASP A 58 -3.95 -3.51 46.29
CA ASP A 58 -4.15 -4.97 46.41
C ASP A 58 -3.59 -5.76 45.24
N ILE A 59 -3.59 -5.20 44.04
CA ILE A 59 -3.02 -5.82 42.86
C ILE A 59 -1.48 -5.71 42.85
N ASP A 60 -0.96 -4.56 43.27
CA ASP A 60 0.48 -4.28 43.35
C ASP A 60 0.83 -3.56 44.64
N PRO A 61 1.14 -4.31 45.73
CA PRO A 61 1.42 -3.72 47.06
C PRO A 61 2.66 -2.82 47.13
N ASP A 62 3.53 -2.86 46.13
CA ASP A 62 4.68 -1.98 46.05
C ASP A 62 4.34 -0.55 45.58
N ILE A 63 3.09 -0.31 45.16
CA ILE A 63 2.65 1.04 44.78
C ILE A 63 2.21 1.79 46.03
N ASP A 64 2.87 2.92 46.27
CA ASP A 64 2.57 3.77 47.46
C ASP A 64 1.18 4.39 47.33
N LEU A 65 0.37 4.22 48.39
CA LEU A 65 -0.98 4.79 48.49
C LEU A 65 -0.97 6.31 48.43
N GLY A 66 0.00 6.95 49.08
CA GLY A 66 0.14 8.42 49.02
C GLY A 66 0.40 8.92 47.61
N TYR A 67 1.15 8.14 46.84
CA TYR A 67 1.37 8.44 45.43
C TYR A 67 0.07 8.36 44.62
N LEU A 68 -0.75 7.32 44.81
CA LEU A 68 -2.04 7.15 44.11
C LEU A 68 -3.00 8.31 44.41
N VAL A 69 -3.09 8.74 45.68
CA VAL A 69 -3.88 9.91 46.07
C VAL A 69 -3.38 11.16 45.35
N SER A 70 -2.07 11.36 45.31
CA SER A 70 -1.47 12.52 44.63
C SER A 70 -1.74 12.60 43.16
N LEU A 71 -1.95 11.46 42.47
CA LEU A 71 -2.29 11.42 41.03
C LEU A 71 -3.69 11.97 40.76
N ARG A 72 -4.66 11.63 41.61
CA ARG A 72 -6.03 12.15 41.49
C ARG A 72 -6.12 13.64 41.80
N ASP A 73 -5.45 14.09 42.88
CA ASP A 73 -5.53 15.48 43.31
C ASP A 73 -4.95 16.48 42.29
N LYS A 74 -4.12 16.01 41.36
CA LYS A 74 -3.57 16.83 40.29
C LYS A 74 -4.56 17.15 39.19
N VAL A 75 -5.64 16.39 39.07
CA VAL A 75 -6.59 16.51 37.93
C VAL A 75 -7.93 17.04 38.42
N PRO A 76 -8.26 18.30 38.14
CA PRO A 76 -9.52 18.90 38.57
C PRO A 76 -10.74 18.34 37.74
N SER A 77 -10.50 17.77 36.56
CA SER A 77 -11.54 17.20 35.71
C SER A 77 -10.95 16.29 34.63
N SER A 78 -11.61 15.17 34.36
CA SER A 78 -11.28 14.26 33.30
C SER A 78 -11.65 14.77 31.87
N ALA A 79 -12.34 15.90 31.75
CA ALA A 79 -12.83 16.46 30.50
C ALA A 79 -11.72 16.69 29.45
N ASN A 80 -10.51 17.00 29.87
CA ASN A 80 -9.36 17.30 29.00
C ASN A 80 -8.45 16.09 28.74
N TRP A 81 -8.91 14.87 28.99
CA TRP A 81 -8.08 13.67 28.87
C TRP A 81 -7.43 13.50 27.49
N LYS A 82 -8.13 13.88 26.39
CA LYS A 82 -7.59 13.81 25.02
C LYS A 82 -6.36 14.70 24.84
N PHE A 83 -6.39 15.92 25.38
CA PHE A 83 -5.26 16.84 25.35
C PHE A 83 -4.04 16.27 26.10
N TYR A 84 -4.26 15.64 27.25
CA TYR A 84 -3.18 15.00 28.01
C TYR A 84 -2.64 13.76 27.28
N GLU A 85 -3.51 12.98 26.65
CA GLU A 85 -3.13 11.82 25.82
C GLU A 85 -2.23 12.24 24.65
N GLU A 86 -2.66 13.24 23.87
CA GLU A 86 -1.90 13.75 22.74
C GLU A 86 -0.52 14.28 23.17
N ARG A 87 -0.48 15.01 24.26
CA ARG A 87 0.75 15.54 24.84
C ARG A 87 1.68 14.42 25.31
N MET A 88 1.16 13.41 25.98
CA MET A 88 1.91 12.23 26.40
C MET A 88 2.51 11.47 25.20
N ILE A 89 1.73 11.26 24.13
CA ILE A 89 2.20 10.62 22.91
C ILE A 89 3.33 11.43 22.26
N GLN A 90 3.18 12.77 22.19
CA GLN A 90 4.24 13.65 21.64
C GLN A 90 5.51 13.61 22.50
N GLU A 91 5.38 13.58 23.81
CA GLU A 91 6.52 13.48 24.74
C GLU A 91 7.23 12.12 24.60
N TYR A 92 6.46 11.02 24.43
CA TYR A 92 6.98 9.71 24.14
C TYR A 92 7.78 9.70 22.83
N GLN A 93 7.20 10.24 21.76
CA GLN A 93 7.87 10.33 20.45
C GLN A 93 9.17 11.14 20.53
N ARG A 94 9.16 12.31 21.19
CA ARG A 94 10.37 13.13 21.40
C ARG A 94 11.47 12.37 22.14
N HIS A 95 11.10 11.66 23.22
CA HIS A 95 12.05 10.88 23.99
C HIS A 95 12.66 9.73 23.19
N LYS A 96 11.84 9.01 22.43
CA LYS A 96 12.29 7.95 21.54
C LYS A 96 13.21 8.46 20.44
N LEU A 97 12.85 9.58 19.79
CA LEU A 97 13.70 10.23 18.80
C LEU A 97 15.05 10.70 19.38
N ALA A 98 15.04 11.25 20.59
CA ALA A 98 16.27 11.64 21.28
C ALA A 98 17.13 10.43 21.67
N SER A 99 16.52 9.31 22.03
CA SER A 99 17.22 8.05 22.30
C SER A 99 17.86 7.48 21.03
N LEU A 100 17.09 7.44 19.95
CA LEU A 100 17.58 7.00 18.63
C LEU A 100 18.76 7.87 18.16
N GLY A 101 18.64 9.19 18.30
CA GLY A 101 19.71 10.13 17.97
C GLY A 101 21.00 9.86 18.75
N ARG A 102 20.92 9.47 20.04
CA ARG A 102 22.10 9.09 20.84
C ARG A 102 22.72 7.79 20.32
N ILE A 103 21.91 6.76 20.05
CA ILE A 103 22.39 5.49 19.50
C ILE A 103 23.13 5.71 18.15
N LEU A 104 22.54 6.54 17.27
CA LEU A 104 23.15 6.88 15.99
C LEU A 104 24.44 7.71 16.13
N ALA A 105 24.56 8.52 17.18
CA ALA A 105 25.77 9.30 17.44
C ALA A 105 26.93 8.46 18.03
N GLU A 106 26.64 7.28 18.56
CA GLU A 106 27.63 6.37 19.17
C GLU A 106 28.19 5.33 18.16
N ILE A 107 27.84 5.42 16.85
CA ILE A 107 28.34 4.52 15.82
C ILE A 107 29.86 4.69 15.68
N ASN A 108 30.58 3.57 15.76
CA ASN A 108 32.02 3.52 15.63
C ASN A 108 32.43 3.09 14.19
N ALA A 109 33.69 3.36 13.82
CA ALA A 109 34.21 3.01 12.50
C ALA A 109 34.24 1.50 12.19
N THR A 110 34.10 0.65 13.21
CA THR A 110 34.06 -0.83 13.08
C THR A 110 32.64 -1.38 12.95
N ASP A 111 31.63 -0.58 13.16
CA ASP A 111 30.23 -1.01 13.14
C ASP A 111 29.72 -1.06 11.70
N ASN A 112 28.75 -1.95 11.46
CA ASN A 112 28.10 -2.07 10.16
C ASN A 112 26.99 -0.99 10.01
N PRO A 113 27.18 0.05 9.19
CA PRO A 113 26.22 1.15 9.08
C PRO A 113 24.80 0.67 8.64
N SER A 114 24.74 -0.41 7.85
CA SER A 114 23.45 -0.93 7.34
C SER A 114 22.54 -1.44 8.45
N GLU A 115 23.08 -2.07 9.49
CA GLU A 115 22.30 -2.57 10.63
C GLU A 115 21.72 -1.43 11.46
N PHE A 116 22.47 -0.34 11.62
CA PHE A 116 22.00 0.86 12.31
C PHE A 116 20.90 1.58 11.52
N ILE A 117 21.04 1.67 10.19
CA ILE A 117 20.02 2.24 9.31
C ILE A 117 18.73 1.42 9.40
N GLU A 118 18.81 0.09 9.29
CA GLU A 118 17.64 -0.79 9.38
C GLU A 118 16.95 -0.68 10.75
N SER A 119 17.73 -0.65 11.83
CA SER A 119 17.20 -0.47 13.19
C SER A 119 16.52 0.89 13.37
N ALA A 120 17.15 1.97 12.85
CA ALA A 120 16.60 3.31 12.91
C ALA A 120 15.31 3.44 12.11
N GLU A 121 15.26 2.90 10.89
CA GLU A 121 14.06 2.86 10.06
C GLU A 121 12.92 2.12 10.75
N LYS A 122 13.19 0.98 11.37
CA LYS A 122 12.20 0.20 12.12
C LYS A 122 11.62 1.03 13.28
N GLU A 123 12.48 1.66 14.09
CA GLU A 123 12.04 2.47 15.24
C GLU A 123 11.25 3.72 14.80
N LEU A 124 11.68 4.40 13.74
CA LEU A 124 10.95 5.53 13.16
C LEU A 124 9.57 5.12 12.61
N LEU A 125 9.48 3.95 11.99
CA LEU A 125 8.22 3.37 11.50
C LEU A 125 7.27 3.05 12.65
N GLU A 126 7.77 2.44 13.72
CA GLU A 126 6.97 2.15 14.92
C GLU A 126 6.41 3.45 15.55
N LEU A 127 7.20 4.52 15.57
CA LEU A 127 6.77 5.83 16.04
C LEU A 127 5.70 6.48 15.16
N GLY A 128 5.81 6.30 13.84
CA GLY A 128 4.83 6.83 12.88
C GLY A 128 3.51 6.02 12.85
N THR A 129 3.57 4.71 13.09
CA THR A 129 2.39 3.83 13.07
C THR A 129 1.60 3.83 14.37
N ASN A 130 2.21 4.15 15.50
CA ASN A 130 1.53 4.26 16.79
C ASN A 130 0.50 5.42 16.86
N SER A 131 0.49 6.32 15.86
CA SER A 131 -0.55 7.37 15.76
C SER A 131 -1.86 6.87 15.10
N GLN A 132 -1.89 5.65 14.56
CA GLN A 132 -3.10 5.02 14.00
C GLN A 132 -3.46 3.74 14.75
N THR A 133 -3.76 3.82 16.04
CA THR A 133 -4.43 2.74 16.76
C THR A 133 -5.76 2.44 16.08
N ARG A 134 -5.93 1.22 15.56
CA ARG A 134 -7.22 0.74 15.07
C ARG A 134 -8.19 0.73 16.24
N LYS A 135 -8.97 1.81 16.38
CA LYS A 135 -10.00 1.91 17.42
C LYS A 135 -11.19 1.04 17.02
N VAL A 136 -11.73 0.28 17.99
CA VAL A 136 -13.09 -0.22 17.87
C VAL A 136 -14.00 1.00 17.96
N VAL A 137 -14.69 1.34 16.87
CA VAL A 137 -15.59 2.48 16.80
C VAL A 137 -17.04 2.00 16.75
N ARG A 138 -17.94 2.71 17.40
CA ARG A 138 -19.38 2.48 17.25
C ARG A 138 -19.80 2.87 15.84
N ILE A 139 -20.79 2.16 15.28
CA ILE A 139 -21.27 2.46 13.92
C ILE A 139 -21.67 3.92 13.75
N GLY A 140 -22.27 4.53 14.81
CA GLY A 140 -22.66 5.94 14.79
C GLY A 140 -21.48 6.92 14.71
N GLU A 141 -20.29 6.54 15.15
CA GLU A 141 -19.07 7.34 15.06
C GLU A 141 -18.44 7.23 13.66
N ALA A 142 -18.59 6.08 12.99
CA ALA A 142 -18.09 5.86 11.62
C ALA A 142 -19.07 6.35 10.55
N LEU A 143 -20.34 6.59 10.88
CA LEU A 143 -21.39 6.95 9.95
C LEU A 143 -21.14 8.30 9.23
N PRO A 144 -20.68 9.39 9.90
CA PRO A 144 -20.41 10.66 9.23
C PRO A 144 -19.38 10.51 8.10
N ASP A 145 -18.25 9.85 8.34
CA ASP A 145 -17.20 9.63 7.34
C ASP A 145 -17.74 8.80 6.14
N ALA A 146 -18.53 7.77 6.44
CA ALA A 146 -19.16 6.95 5.40
C ALA A 146 -20.17 7.76 4.57
N MET A 147 -20.95 8.63 5.21
CA MET A 147 -21.90 9.51 4.50
C MET A 147 -21.20 10.56 3.65
N GLU A 148 -20.09 11.12 4.12
CA GLU A 148 -19.27 12.04 3.34
C GLU A 148 -18.72 11.37 2.08
N GLN A 149 -18.14 10.16 2.20
CA GLN A 149 -17.69 9.38 1.05
C GLN A 149 -18.83 9.03 0.08
N LEU A 150 -20.02 8.72 0.58
CA LEU A 150 -21.20 8.48 -0.26
C LEU A 150 -21.65 9.76 -0.98
N GLN A 151 -21.60 10.90 -0.29
CA GLN A 151 -21.93 12.20 -0.89
C GLN A 151 -20.92 12.59 -1.99
N GLU A 152 -19.63 12.35 -1.77
CA GLU A 152 -18.60 12.53 -2.80
C GLU A 152 -18.88 11.65 -4.02
N ARG A 153 -19.17 10.36 -3.82
CA ARG A 153 -19.53 9.43 -4.92
C ARG A 153 -20.80 9.89 -5.65
N TYR A 154 -21.81 10.35 -4.93
CA TYR A 154 -23.03 10.89 -5.53
C TYR A 154 -22.74 12.12 -6.40
N ASN A 155 -21.85 13.00 -5.94
CA ASN A 155 -21.44 14.20 -6.66
C ASN A 155 -20.62 13.90 -7.93
N LEU A 156 -20.00 12.71 -8.02
CA LEU A 156 -19.31 12.27 -9.24
C LEU A 156 -20.23 12.11 -10.45
N LYS A 157 -21.55 11.94 -10.26
CA LYS A 157 -22.58 11.87 -11.31
C LYS A 157 -22.20 10.94 -12.47
N GLY A 158 -21.72 9.75 -12.15
CA GLY A 158 -21.30 8.76 -13.14
C GLY A 158 -19.86 8.88 -13.63
N LYS A 159 -19.05 9.81 -13.11
CA LYS A 159 -17.60 9.79 -13.29
C LYS A 159 -16.99 8.60 -12.54
N LEU A 160 -15.85 8.14 -13.01
CA LEU A 160 -15.12 7.04 -12.37
C LEU A 160 -14.75 7.40 -10.92
N PRO A 161 -15.02 6.52 -9.96
CA PRO A 161 -14.59 6.73 -8.58
C PRO A 161 -13.08 6.57 -8.37
N GLY A 162 -12.40 5.84 -9.27
CA GLY A 162 -10.96 5.61 -9.26
C GLY A 162 -10.25 6.25 -10.45
N ILE A 163 -8.94 6.05 -10.53
CA ILE A 163 -8.09 6.51 -11.63
C ILE A 163 -8.39 5.66 -12.86
N GLY A 164 -8.66 6.29 -14.01
CA GLY A 164 -8.97 5.58 -15.25
C GLY A 164 -7.77 4.79 -15.79
N THR A 165 -8.00 3.55 -16.19
CA THR A 165 -6.96 2.68 -16.79
C THR A 165 -6.65 3.07 -18.24
N GLY A 166 -7.56 3.77 -18.92
CA GLY A 166 -7.52 4.06 -20.35
C GLY A 166 -8.20 2.99 -21.21
N ILE A 167 -8.82 2.00 -20.57
CA ILE A 167 -9.66 0.98 -21.21
C ILE A 167 -11.06 1.11 -20.62
N HIS A 168 -11.96 1.72 -21.35
CA HIS A 168 -13.27 2.17 -20.85
C HIS A 168 -14.14 1.02 -20.33
N GLY A 169 -14.17 -0.12 -21.02
CA GLY A 169 -14.90 -1.29 -20.56
C GLY A 169 -14.34 -1.87 -19.27
N LEU A 170 -13.01 -1.82 -19.07
CA LEU A 170 -12.39 -2.23 -17.83
C LEU A 170 -12.75 -1.26 -16.71
N ASP A 171 -12.65 0.04 -16.97
CA ASP A 171 -12.99 1.11 -16.03
C ASP A 171 -14.45 1.02 -15.58
N SER A 172 -15.36 0.72 -16.51
CA SER A 172 -16.79 0.53 -16.19
C SER A 172 -17.05 -0.67 -15.29
N MET A 173 -16.24 -1.74 -15.40
CA MET A 173 -16.38 -2.93 -14.56
C MET A 173 -15.80 -2.76 -13.16
N ILE A 174 -14.57 -2.19 -13.06
CA ILE A 174 -13.86 -2.11 -11.78
C ILE A 174 -14.00 -0.75 -11.09
N GLY A 175 -14.64 0.23 -11.74
CA GLY A 175 -14.75 1.60 -11.23
C GLY A 175 -13.45 2.40 -11.31
N GLY A 176 -12.53 2.03 -12.23
CA GLY A 176 -11.15 2.52 -12.27
C GLY A 176 -10.28 1.95 -11.15
N LEU A 177 -9.04 2.42 -11.06
CA LEU A 177 -8.09 2.02 -10.01
C LEU A 177 -8.41 2.80 -8.73
N GLN A 178 -9.14 2.16 -7.81
CA GLN A 178 -9.59 2.80 -6.57
C GLN A 178 -8.51 2.75 -5.49
N ALA A 179 -8.47 3.76 -4.64
CA ALA A 179 -7.60 3.80 -3.46
C ALA A 179 -7.78 2.55 -2.57
N ASP A 180 -6.77 2.22 -1.78
CA ASP A 180 -6.74 1.08 -0.84
C ASP A 180 -6.93 -0.31 -1.49
N ARG A 181 -6.93 -0.41 -2.83
CA ARG A 181 -7.15 -1.65 -3.56
C ARG A 181 -5.86 -2.29 -4.03
N TYR A 182 -5.82 -3.60 -3.93
CA TYR A 182 -4.78 -4.45 -4.50
C TYR A 182 -5.36 -5.18 -5.70
N ILE A 183 -4.83 -4.87 -6.88
CA ILE A 183 -5.30 -5.40 -8.17
C ILE A 183 -4.20 -6.27 -8.75
N ILE A 184 -4.55 -7.44 -9.26
CA ILE A 184 -3.61 -8.33 -9.93
C ILE A 184 -3.92 -8.39 -11.42
N ILE A 185 -2.89 -8.22 -12.24
CA ILE A 185 -2.93 -8.47 -13.68
C ILE A 185 -2.10 -9.71 -13.95
N GLY A 186 -2.77 -10.78 -14.37
CA GLY A 186 -2.15 -12.06 -14.71
C GLY A 186 -2.08 -12.29 -16.21
N ALA A 187 -0.93 -12.78 -16.69
CA ALA A 187 -0.77 -13.21 -18.08
C ALA A 187 0.27 -14.32 -18.20
N ARG A 188 0.23 -15.06 -19.30
CA ARG A 188 1.32 -15.95 -19.68
C ARG A 188 2.57 -15.15 -20.05
N PRO A 189 3.75 -15.77 -19.99
CA PRO A 189 4.95 -15.15 -20.54
C PRO A 189 4.70 -14.68 -21.99
N SER A 190 5.15 -13.47 -22.31
CA SER A 190 5.01 -12.83 -23.62
C SER A 190 3.58 -12.49 -24.09
N ASP A 191 2.56 -12.64 -23.24
CA ASP A 191 1.18 -12.26 -23.55
C ASP A 191 0.84 -10.79 -23.20
N GLY A 192 1.85 -9.96 -22.93
CA GLY A 192 1.67 -8.53 -22.83
C GLY A 192 1.33 -8.00 -21.44
N LYS A 193 1.64 -8.74 -20.35
CA LYS A 193 1.45 -8.31 -18.96
C LYS A 193 2.02 -6.91 -18.69
N SER A 194 3.33 -6.74 -18.90
CA SER A 194 4.03 -5.47 -18.73
C SER A 194 3.59 -4.41 -19.74
N ALA A 195 3.15 -4.83 -20.96
CA ALA A 195 2.60 -3.93 -21.95
C ALA A 195 1.29 -3.29 -21.49
N LEU A 196 0.36 -4.08 -20.94
CA LEU A 196 -0.90 -3.57 -20.42
C LEU A 196 -0.67 -2.61 -19.24
N ALA A 197 0.20 -2.99 -18.30
CA ALA A 197 0.58 -2.14 -17.18
C ALA A 197 1.18 -0.81 -17.64
N LEU A 198 2.09 -0.86 -18.62
CA LEU A 198 2.72 0.34 -19.18
C LEU A 198 1.71 1.23 -19.92
N ASN A 199 0.74 0.64 -20.64
CA ASN A 199 -0.32 1.42 -21.28
C ASN A 199 -1.19 2.15 -20.24
N MET A 200 -1.55 1.47 -19.15
CA MET A 200 -2.26 2.11 -18.03
C MET A 200 -1.42 3.23 -17.42
N LEU A 201 -0.15 3.00 -17.14
CA LEU A 201 0.78 4.00 -16.60
C LEU A 201 0.90 5.23 -17.50
N CYS A 202 1.09 5.01 -18.82
CA CYS A 202 1.16 6.11 -19.78
C CYS A 202 -0.17 6.89 -19.85
N ASN A 203 -1.31 6.20 -19.79
CA ASN A 203 -2.60 6.88 -19.74
C ASN A 203 -2.75 7.72 -18.46
N ILE A 204 -2.36 7.18 -17.30
CA ILE A 204 -2.43 7.87 -16.01
C ILE A 204 -1.51 9.09 -16.00
N ALA A 205 -0.25 8.90 -16.37
CA ALA A 205 0.75 9.97 -16.25
C ALA A 205 0.69 11.01 -17.37
N ILE A 206 0.46 10.56 -18.63
CA ILE A 206 0.53 11.46 -19.78
C ILE A 206 -0.84 12.06 -20.10
N THR A 207 -1.91 11.22 -20.10
CA THR A 207 -3.24 11.67 -20.52
C THR A 207 -3.99 12.34 -19.38
N GLN A 208 -3.92 11.79 -18.16
CA GLN A 208 -4.62 12.33 -16.99
C GLN A 208 -3.75 13.27 -16.16
N GLY A 209 -2.41 13.31 -16.37
CA GLY A 209 -1.50 14.15 -15.59
C GLY A 209 -1.36 13.73 -14.12
N ILE A 210 -1.74 12.49 -13.79
CA ILE A 210 -1.72 11.95 -12.44
C ILE A 210 -0.37 11.28 -12.20
N ALA A 211 0.27 11.58 -11.08
CA ALA A 211 1.54 10.97 -10.72
C ALA A 211 1.38 9.47 -10.46
N ALA A 212 2.19 8.65 -11.14
CA ALA A 212 2.18 7.21 -11.01
C ALA A 212 3.60 6.64 -10.93
N GLY A 213 3.75 5.49 -10.28
CA GLY A 213 5.05 4.82 -10.12
C GLY A 213 5.03 3.37 -10.59
N ILE A 214 6.19 2.89 -11.03
CA ILE A 214 6.43 1.46 -11.25
C ILE A 214 7.73 1.05 -10.57
N ILE A 215 7.67 -0.06 -9.84
CA ILE A 215 8.84 -0.78 -9.34
C ILE A 215 8.97 -2.03 -10.21
N SER A 216 10.06 -2.10 -10.98
CA SER A 216 10.33 -3.20 -11.89
C SER A 216 11.51 -4.03 -11.38
N ALA A 217 11.30 -5.33 -11.23
CA ALA A 217 12.36 -6.28 -10.93
C ALA A 217 12.77 -7.12 -12.16
N GLU A 218 12.04 -6.99 -13.27
CA GLU A 218 12.28 -7.74 -14.51
C GLU A 218 12.93 -6.88 -15.62
N SER A 219 12.48 -5.63 -15.78
CA SER A 219 12.92 -4.75 -16.88
C SER A 219 13.64 -3.53 -16.35
N SER A 220 14.72 -3.15 -17.00
CA SER A 220 15.45 -1.92 -16.69
C SER A 220 14.65 -0.65 -17.03
N ASN A 221 14.99 0.48 -16.38
CA ASN A 221 14.37 1.77 -16.68
C ASN A 221 14.45 2.13 -18.18
N ASN A 222 15.58 1.85 -18.82
CA ASN A 222 15.76 2.11 -20.25
C ASN A 222 14.81 1.27 -21.14
N GLU A 223 14.59 0.01 -20.78
CA GLU A 223 13.62 -0.84 -21.49
C GLU A 223 12.20 -0.35 -21.33
N ILE A 224 11.82 0.07 -20.10
CA ILE A 224 10.49 0.63 -19.82
C ILE A 224 10.28 1.90 -20.65
N VAL A 225 11.24 2.82 -20.64
CA VAL A 225 11.17 4.07 -21.42
C VAL A 225 11.08 3.78 -22.92
N THR A 226 11.89 2.85 -23.44
CA THR A 226 11.87 2.47 -24.86
C THR A 226 10.52 1.90 -25.27
N ARG A 227 9.92 1.02 -24.44
CA ARG A 227 8.58 0.47 -24.67
C ARG A 227 7.50 1.55 -24.57
N ALA A 228 7.64 2.51 -23.64
CA ALA A 228 6.72 3.63 -23.52
C ALA A 228 6.75 4.54 -24.77
N LEU A 229 7.96 4.87 -25.25
CA LEU A 229 8.13 5.61 -26.51
C LEU A 229 7.52 4.88 -27.71
N SER A 230 7.72 3.56 -27.81
CA SER A 230 7.10 2.71 -28.84
C SER A 230 5.58 2.78 -28.75
N SER A 231 5.02 2.63 -27.55
CA SER A 231 3.58 2.59 -27.32
C SER A 231 2.89 3.92 -27.58
N VAL A 232 3.44 5.01 -27.04
CA VAL A 232 2.86 6.35 -27.13
C VAL A 232 3.04 6.92 -28.55
N GLY A 233 4.26 6.77 -29.11
CA GLY A 233 4.59 7.24 -30.46
C GLY A 233 4.06 6.34 -31.59
N ARG A 234 3.52 5.15 -31.28
CA ARG A 234 3.13 4.13 -32.27
C ARG A 234 4.24 3.80 -33.24
N ILE A 235 5.46 3.66 -32.71
CA ILE A 235 6.66 3.34 -33.48
C ILE A 235 7.03 1.89 -33.16
N SER A 236 7.35 1.12 -34.21
CA SER A 236 7.77 -0.28 -34.02
C SER A 236 8.94 -0.40 -33.06
N GLY A 237 8.75 -1.20 -31.98
CA GLY A 237 9.78 -1.46 -30.98
C GLY A 237 11.05 -2.05 -31.62
N ASN A 238 10.89 -2.90 -32.65
CA ASN A 238 12.02 -3.45 -33.39
C ASN A 238 12.81 -2.37 -34.14
N LYS A 239 12.12 -1.41 -34.78
CA LYS A 239 12.80 -0.28 -35.43
C LYS A 239 13.60 0.57 -34.43
N ILE A 240 13.06 0.81 -33.24
CA ILE A 240 13.77 1.55 -32.19
C ILE A 240 15.01 0.79 -31.75
N THR A 241 14.87 -0.52 -31.49
CA THR A 241 15.99 -1.36 -31.00
C THR A 241 17.09 -1.53 -32.04
N THR A 242 16.74 -1.67 -33.33
CA THR A 242 17.70 -1.86 -34.41
C THR A 242 18.25 -0.55 -34.97
N GLY A 243 17.68 0.61 -34.60
CA GLY A 243 18.03 1.91 -35.16
C GLY A 243 17.53 2.13 -36.60
N MET A 244 16.71 1.20 -37.16
CA MET A 244 16.18 1.29 -38.53
C MET A 244 14.94 2.19 -38.60
N LEU A 245 15.11 3.42 -38.13
CA LEU A 245 14.08 4.44 -38.10
C LEU A 245 14.06 5.25 -39.41
N SER A 246 12.88 5.44 -40.01
CA SER A 246 12.71 6.47 -41.03
C SER A 246 12.83 7.86 -40.45
N ARG A 247 13.01 8.87 -41.30
CA ARG A 247 13.04 10.27 -40.82
C ARG A 247 11.74 10.66 -40.11
N ALA A 248 10.60 10.16 -40.58
CA ALA A 248 9.29 10.38 -39.97
C ALA A 248 9.20 9.67 -38.60
N ASP A 249 9.67 8.40 -38.51
CA ASP A 249 9.70 7.68 -37.24
C ASP A 249 10.58 8.42 -36.20
N PHE A 250 11.74 8.96 -36.63
CA PHE A 250 12.64 9.68 -35.76
C PHE A 250 12.04 11.01 -35.28
N THR A 251 11.39 11.77 -36.16
CA THR A 251 10.69 13.00 -35.75
C THR A 251 9.58 12.68 -34.73
N ASN A 252 8.75 11.68 -35.00
CA ASN A 252 7.69 11.26 -34.09
C ASN A 252 8.25 10.76 -32.74
N LEU A 253 9.42 10.10 -32.74
CA LEU A 253 10.09 9.68 -31.53
C LEU A 253 10.52 10.90 -30.67
N MET A 254 11.08 11.94 -31.30
CA MET A 254 11.48 13.17 -30.60
C MET A 254 10.26 13.91 -30.03
N ASP A 255 9.19 14.07 -30.82
CA ASP A 255 7.94 14.72 -30.39
C ASP A 255 7.28 13.94 -29.23
N THR A 256 7.35 12.61 -29.28
CA THR A 256 6.87 11.76 -28.20
C THR A 256 7.72 11.91 -26.93
N GLY A 257 9.04 11.94 -27.08
CA GLY A 257 9.98 12.20 -25.99
C GLY A 257 9.72 13.53 -25.29
N GLU A 258 9.50 14.59 -26.06
CA GLU A 258 9.16 15.93 -25.51
C GLU A 258 7.86 15.89 -24.70
N LYS A 259 6.81 15.23 -25.20
CA LYS A 259 5.55 15.04 -24.46
C LYS A 259 5.73 14.26 -23.16
N MET A 260 6.64 13.30 -23.15
CA MET A 260 6.91 12.46 -21.98
C MET A 260 7.87 13.09 -20.97
N GLN A 261 8.67 14.08 -21.38
CA GLN A 261 9.73 14.67 -20.54
C GLN A 261 9.22 15.20 -19.20
N ASN A 262 8.03 15.78 -19.17
CA ASN A 262 7.44 16.39 -17.99
C ASN A 262 6.28 15.55 -17.39
N CYS A 263 6.06 14.32 -17.88
CA CYS A 263 5.01 13.49 -17.32
C CYS A 263 5.39 12.97 -15.92
N PRO A 264 4.46 12.94 -14.97
CA PRO A 264 4.74 12.52 -13.59
C PRO A 264 4.75 10.98 -13.47
N LEU A 265 5.60 10.30 -14.25
CA LEU A 265 5.82 8.86 -14.22
C LEU A 265 7.18 8.56 -13.58
N TYR A 266 7.17 7.82 -12.48
CA TYR A 266 8.36 7.51 -11.69
C TYR A 266 8.72 6.02 -11.83
N LEU A 267 9.97 5.75 -12.17
CA LEU A 267 10.49 4.40 -12.41
C LEU A 267 11.51 4.04 -11.34
N TYR A 268 11.44 2.81 -10.84
CA TYR A 268 12.44 2.25 -9.96
C TYR A 268 12.83 0.86 -10.45
N ASP A 269 14.07 0.71 -10.88
CA ASP A 269 14.68 -0.53 -11.35
C ASP A 269 15.37 -1.21 -10.18
N ALA A 270 14.90 -2.40 -9.80
CA ALA A 270 15.35 -3.09 -8.60
C ALA A 270 15.37 -4.62 -8.81
N PRO A 271 16.37 -5.15 -9.52
CA PRO A 271 16.54 -6.59 -9.62
C PRO A 271 16.74 -7.21 -8.22
N ASN A 272 16.00 -8.27 -7.93
CA ASN A 272 16.05 -8.98 -6.63
C ASN A 272 15.64 -8.15 -5.40
N ILE A 273 14.73 -7.21 -5.56
CA ILE A 273 14.23 -6.36 -4.47
C ILE A 273 13.65 -7.17 -3.31
N ARG A 274 14.02 -6.81 -2.07
CA ARG A 274 13.37 -7.33 -0.87
C ARG A 274 12.09 -6.56 -0.56
N PHE A 275 11.14 -7.22 0.10
CA PHE A 275 9.85 -6.59 0.41
C PHE A 275 9.97 -5.37 1.32
N THR A 276 10.93 -5.35 2.28
CA THR A 276 11.24 -4.17 3.12
C THR A 276 11.70 -2.98 2.28
N GLU A 277 12.61 -3.19 1.34
CA GLU A 277 13.07 -2.16 0.42
C GLU A 277 11.93 -1.66 -0.48
N LEU A 278 11.12 -2.58 -1.04
CA LEU A 278 9.94 -2.22 -1.83
C LEU A 278 9.00 -1.31 -1.03
N LYS A 279 8.73 -1.62 0.24
CA LYS A 279 7.91 -0.76 1.10
C LYS A 279 8.51 0.63 1.30
N SER A 280 9.82 0.71 1.55
CA SER A 280 10.52 1.97 1.73
C SER A 280 10.42 2.84 0.49
N VAL A 281 10.73 2.28 -0.68
CA VAL A 281 10.62 2.95 -1.99
C VAL A 281 9.19 3.38 -2.28
N ALA A 282 8.20 2.53 -2.05
CA ALA A 282 6.79 2.86 -2.25
C ALA A 282 6.35 4.06 -1.37
N ARG A 283 6.75 4.08 -0.10
CA ARG A 283 6.50 5.22 0.81
C ARG A 283 7.18 6.49 0.33
N GLN A 284 8.43 6.39 -0.12
CA GLN A 284 9.17 7.52 -0.69
C GLN A 284 8.46 8.07 -1.94
N MET A 285 8.03 7.21 -2.86
CA MET A 285 7.29 7.63 -4.06
C MET A 285 5.99 8.36 -3.70
N VAL A 286 5.25 7.90 -2.69
CA VAL A 286 4.02 8.57 -2.23
C VAL A 286 4.32 9.88 -1.51
N THR A 287 5.31 9.90 -0.60
CA THR A 287 5.56 11.08 0.24
C THR A 287 6.27 12.19 -0.51
N VAL A 288 7.26 11.86 -1.34
CA VAL A 288 8.09 12.82 -2.07
C VAL A 288 7.48 13.15 -3.43
N HIS A 289 7.14 12.12 -4.21
CA HIS A 289 6.68 12.30 -5.59
C HIS A 289 5.15 12.34 -5.73
N LYS A 290 4.42 12.16 -4.62
CA LYS A 290 2.94 12.25 -4.56
C LYS A 290 2.25 11.32 -5.57
N ILE A 291 2.81 10.14 -5.83
CA ILE A 291 2.16 9.17 -6.70
C ILE A 291 0.79 8.75 -6.15
N GLN A 292 -0.14 8.51 -7.05
CA GLN A 292 -1.50 8.09 -6.72
C GLN A 292 -1.81 6.66 -7.21
N ALA A 293 -0.90 6.02 -7.92
CA ALA A 293 -0.97 4.61 -8.30
C ALA A 293 0.43 4.00 -8.35
N LEU A 294 0.57 2.74 -7.91
CA LEU A 294 1.85 2.02 -7.93
C LEU A 294 1.70 0.68 -8.65
N PHE A 295 2.59 0.42 -9.58
CA PHE A 295 2.69 -0.84 -10.31
C PHE A 295 3.94 -1.62 -9.88
N ILE A 296 3.84 -2.95 -9.84
CA ILE A 296 4.94 -3.84 -9.45
C ILE A 296 5.08 -4.94 -10.49
N ASP A 297 6.20 -4.98 -11.21
CA ASP A 297 6.50 -5.94 -12.27
C ASP A 297 7.72 -6.80 -11.90
N TYR A 298 7.50 -8.04 -11.42
CA TYR A 298 6.27 -8.72 -11.05
C TYR A 298 6.38 -9.33 -9.64
N VAL A 299 5.23 -9.64 -9.04
CA VAL A 299 5.11 -9.97 -7.61
C VAL A 299 5.95 -11.18 -7.19
N GLN A 300 6.10 -12.20 -8.05
CA GLN A 300 6.81 -13.43 -7.70
C GLN A 300 8.34 -13.29 -7.64
N ILE A 301 8.93 -12.19 -8.16
CA ILE A 301 10.39 -11.92 -8.03
C ILE A 301 10.71 -11.24 -6.71
N VAL A 302 9.74 -10.56 -6.10
CA VAL A 302 9.97 -9.86 -4.83
C VAL A 302 10.33 -10.87 -3.75
N GLN A 303 11.49 -10.69 -3.13
CA GLN A 303 11.98 -11.58 -2.09
C GLN A 303 11.37 -11.20 -0.74
N TRP A 304 10.93 -12.22 0.01
CA TRP A 304 10.57 -12.03 1.42
C TRP A 304 11.82 -12.06 2.30
N GLU A 305 11.77 -11.45 3.47
CA GLU A 305 12.91 -11.32 4.38
C GLU A 305 13.46 -12.68 4.84
N ASP A 306 12.57 -13.61 5.14
CA ASP A 306 12.98 -14.99 5.51
C ASP A 306 13.11 -15.88 4.26
N SER A 307 14.32 -15.95 3.73
CA SER A 307 14.66 -16.78 2.56
C SER A 307 14.56 -18.30 2.79
N ARG A 308 14.36 -18.74 4.04
CA ARG A 308 14.18 -20.16 4.38
C ARG A 308 12.77 -20.66 4.08
N LEU A 309 11.81 -19.75 3.93
CA LEU A 309 10.45 -20.09 3.55
C LEU A 309 10.41 -20.67 2.13
N ALA A 310 9.51 -21.61 1.89
CA ALA A 310 9.26 -22.11 0.55
C ALA A 310 8.77 -20.97 -0.38
N ILE A 311 9.09 -21.03 -1.66
CA ILE A 311 8.79 -19.92 -2.62
C ILE A 311 7.31 -19.53 -2.58
N HIS A 312 6.40 -20.49 -2.49
CA HIS A 312 4.97 -20.21 -2.41
C HIS A 312 4.55 -19.48 -1.12
N GLU A 313 5.26 -19.71 -0.01
CA GLU A 313 5.04 -19.01 1.27
C GLU A 313 5.59 -17.57 1.19
N GLN A 314 6.73 -17.37 0.54
CA GLN A 314 7.30 -16.04 0.30
C GLN A 314 6.35 -15.20 -0.57
N VAL A 315 5.86 -15.75 -1.69
CA VAL A 315 4.89 -15.06 -2.56
C VAL A 315 3.59 -14.75 -1.81
N ALA A 316 3.14 -15.67 -0.96
CA ALA A 316 1.97 -15.45 -0.11
C ALA A 316 2.18 -14.30 0.90
N ALA A 317 3.36 -14.22 1.49
CA ALA A 317 3.72 -13.15 2.43
C ALA A 317 3.83 -11.80 1.71
N VAL A 318 4.46 -11.76 0.54
CA VAL A 318 4.53 -10.56 -0.33
C VAL A 318 3.13 -10.09 -0.71
N SER A 319 2.26 -10.99 -1.17
CA SER A 319 0.88 -10.65 -1.56
C SER A 319 0.10 -9.98 -0.43
N ARG A 320 0.11 -10.60 0.77
CA ARG A 320 -0.51 -10.02 1.97
C ARG A 320 0.09 -8.67 2.32
N GLY A 321 1.41 -8.56 2.22
CA GLY A 321 2.13 -7.31 2.46
C GLY A 321 1.73 -6.20 1.50
N LEU A 322 1.59 -6.49 0.20
CA LEU A 322 1.14 -5.54 -0.82
C LEU A 322 -0.30 -5.07 -0.57
N LYS A 323 -1.20 -5.99 -0.18
CA LYS A 323 -2.56 -5.62 0.22
C LYS A 323 -2.59 -4.69 1.43
N GLN A 324 -1.73 -4.93 2.43
CA GLN A 324 -1.60 -4.04 3.59
C GLN A 324 -1.01 -2.69 3.19
N LEU A 325 0.00 -2.69 2.31
CA LEU A 325 0.65 -1.48 1.83
C LEU A 325 -0.31 -0.58 1.04
N ALA A 326 -1.19 -1.15 0.21
CA ALA A 326 -2.23 -0.39 -0.49
C ALA A 326 -3.12 0.38 0.48
N ARG A 327 -3.56 -0.29 1.56
CA ARG A 327 -4.38 0.32 2.63
C ARG A 327 -3.61 1.37 3.44
N GLU A 328 -2.33 1.14 3.70
CA GLU A 328 -1.47 2.05 4.43
C GLU A 328 -1.24 3.34 3.65
N LEU A 329 -0.88 3.20 2.37
CA LEU A 329 -0.55 4.32 1.50
C LEU A 329 -1.80 5.01 0.93
N LYS A 330 -2.98 4.38 1.04
CA LYS A 330 -4.26 4.85 0.47
C LYS A 330 -4.20 5.10 -1.04
N ILE A 331 -3.47 4.26 -1.74
CA ILE A 331 -3.38 4.25 -3.20
C ILE A 331 -3.65 2.84 -3.75
N PRO A 332 -4.11 2.70 -5.01
CA PRO A 332 -4.13 1.41 -5.68
C PRO A 332 -2.72 0.87 -5.90
N ILE A 333 -2.53 -0.41 -5.59
CA ILE A 333 -1.33 -1.17 -5.94
C ILE A 333 -1.70 -2.23 -6.96
N ILE A 334 -1.02 -2.21 -8.10
CA ILE A 334 -1.24 -3.13 -9.21
C ILE A 334 -0.05 -4.08 -9.28
N GLY A 335 -0.25 -5.32 -8.85
CA GLY A 335 0.74 -6.38 -8.94
C GLY A 335 0.61 -7.15 -10.24
N LEU A 336 1.69 -7.28 -10.98
CA LEU A 336 1.74 -8.13 -12.15
C LEU A 336 2.13 -9.55 -11.72
N SER A 337 1.53 -10.56 -12.34
CA SER A 337 1.74 -11.97 -12.01
C SER A 337 1.82 -12.84 -13.24
N GLN A 338 2.68 -13.85 -13.24
CA GLN A 338 2.74 -14.83 -14.30
C GLN A 338 1.74 -15.97 -14.07
N LEU A 339 1.22 -16.51 -15.18
CA LEU A 339 0.41 -17.72 -15.20
C LEU A 339 1.30 -18.95 -15.42
N LYS A 340 0.87 -20.08 -14.90
CA LYS A 340 1.48 -21.39 -15.15
C LYS A 340 1.42 -21.74 -16.63
N ARG A 341 2.45 -22.43 -17.11
CA ARG A 341 2.52 -22.87 -18.52
C ARG A 341 1.40 -23.85 -18.91
N ASP A 342 0.94 -24.65 -17.96
CA ASP A 342 -0.10 -25.68 -18.19
C ASP A 342 -1.47 -25.11 -18.59
N SER A 343 -1.66 -23.79 -18.49
CA SER A 343 -2.86 -23.10 -18.98
C SER A 343 -2.85 -22.83 -20.49
N GLU A 344 -1.81 -23.27 -21.22
CA GLU A 344 -1.66 -22.97 -22.64
C GLU A 344 -2.78 -23.61 -23.47
N GLY A 345 -3.39 -22.78 -24.33
CA GLY A 345 -4.41 -23.23 -25.30
C GLY A 345 -5.85 -23.20 -24.84
N ARG A 346 -6.13 -22.87 -23.55
CA ARG A 346 -7.48 -22.66 -23.03
C ARG A 346 -7.61 -21.27 -22.38
N GLU A 347 -8.82 -20.86 -22.11
CA GLU A 347 -9.07 -19.65 -21.31
C GLU A 347 -8.46 -19.82 -19.92
N PRO A 348 -7.68 -18.84 -19.44
CA PRO A 348 -7.05 -18.93 -18.12
C PRO A 348 -8.06 -18.73 -17.00
N GLU A 349 -7.85 -19.46 -15.91
CA GLU A 349 -8.60 -19.36 -14.67
C GLU A 349 -7.75 -18.78 -13.54
N MET A 350 -8.37 -18.39 -12.43
CA MET A 350 -7.65 -17.86 -11.25
C MET A 350 -6.64 -18.88 -10.70
N ALA A 351 -6.97 -20.18 -10.77
CA ALA A 351 -6.07 -21.26 -10.32
C ALA A 351 -4.79 -21.40 -11.17
N ASP A 352 -4.76 -20.79 -12.35
CA ASP A 352 -3.58 -20.80 -13.24
C ASP A 352 -2.54 -19.74 -12.86
N LEU A 353 -2.84 -18.81 -11.95
CA LEU A 353 -1.80 -17.93 -11.40
C LEU A 353 -0.72 -18.80 -10.76
N ASP A 354 0.53 -18.51 -11.02
CA ASP A 354 1.63 -19.17 -10.35
C ASP A 354 1.63 -18.79 -8.86
N TYR A 355 1.69 -19.79 -7.98
CA TYR A 355 1.48 -19.64 -6.53
C TYR A 355 0.11 -19.05 -6.16
N SER A 356 -0.96 -19.44 -6.86
CA SER A 356 -2.24 -18.77 -7.06
C SER A 356 -3.08 -18.52 -5.83
N LYS A 357 -3.13 -19.46 -4.87
CA LYS A 357 -4.16 -19.46 -3.81
C LYS A 357 -4.19 -18.18 -2.98
N GLN A 358 -3.01 -17.68 -2.60
CA GLN A 358 -2.94 -16.47 -1.77
C GLN A 358 -3.14 -15.19 -2.60
N LEU A 359 -2.56 -15.13 -3.81
CA LEU A 359 -2.75 -14.01 -4.74
C LEU A 359 -4.25 -13.81 -5.05
N GLU A 360 -4.96 -14.92 -5.30
CA GLU A 360 -6.40 -14.89 -5.51
C GLU A 360 -7.15 -14.37 -4.27
N GLN A 361 -6.79 -14.83 -3.07
CA GLN A 361 -7.48 -14.43 -1.84
C GLN A 361 -7.30 -12.96 -1.51
N ASP A 362 -6.09 -12.43 -1.64
CA ASP A 362 -5.73 -11.08 -1.22
C ASP A 362 -6.20 -10.00 -2.20
N ALA A 363 -6.20 -10.28 -3.51
CA ALA A 363 -6.60 -9.33 -4.52
C ALA A 363 -8.06 -8.87 -4.35
N ASP A 364 -8.32 -7.59 -4.57
CA ASP A 364 -9.69 -7.04 -4.66
C ASP A 364 -10.27 -7.21 -6.05
N ALA A 365 -9.41 -7.05 -7.09
CA ALA A 365 -9.74 -7.36 -8.46
C ALA A 365 -8.63 -8.19 -9.10
N LEU A 366 -8.99 -9.08 -10.01
CA LEU A 366 -8.07 -9.94 -10.75
C LEU A 366 -8.45 -9.93 -12.21
N ILE A 367 -7.50 -9.52 -13.03
CA ILE A 367 -7.64 -9.36 -14.49
C ILE A 367 -6.67 -10.31 -15.16
N LEU A 368 -7.16 -11.18 -16.01
CA LEU A 368 -6.33 -12.11 -16.78
C LEU A 368 -6.33 -11.71 -18.26
N ILE A 369 -5.15 -11.68 -18.86
CA ILE A 369 -5.01 -11.46 -20.31
C ILE A 369 -5.12 -12.80 -21.01
N TYR A 370 -5.97 -12.87 -22.04
CA TYR A 370 -6.15 -14.06 -22.84
C TYR A 370 -6.15 -13.71 -24.32
N HIS A 371 -5.38 -14.47 -25.10
CA HIS A 371 -5.36 -14.42 -26.55
C HIS A 371 -5.96 -15.72 -27.08
N PRO A 372 -7.23 -15.72 -27.52
CA PRO A 372 -7.86 -16.91 -28.11
C PRO A 372 -7.07 -17.43 -29.29
N ARG A 373 -7.01 -18.76 -29.46
CA ARG A 373 -6.43 -19.36 -30.69
C ARG A 373 -7.28 -18.99 -31.89
N ARG A 374 -6.64 -18.54 -32.97
CA ARG A 374 -7.29 -18.19 -34.23
C ARG A 374 -7.83 -19.44 -34.89
N LYS A 375 -9.09 -19.40 -35.34
CA LYS A 375 -9.59 -20.31 -36.36
C LYS A 375 -9.20 -19.75 -37.74
N GLU A 376 -8.87 -20.64 -38.70
CA GLU A 376 -8.55 -20.20 -40.05
C GLU A 376 -9.73 -19.42 -40.66
N GLY A 377 -9.47 -18.20 -41.15
CA GLY A 377 -10.48 -17.33 -41.78
C GLY A 377 -11.06 -16.22 -40.91
N GLU A 378 -10.69 -16.12 -39.64
CA GLU A 378 -11.10 -15.01 -38.76
C GLU A 378 -10.20 -13.76 -38.92
N GLY A 379 -10.83 -12.56 -38.88
CA GLY A 379 -10.18 -11.25 -39.00
C GLY A 379 -9.18 -10.89 -37.88
N GLU A 380 -9.04 -9.61 -37.49
CA GLU A 380 -8.09 -9.16 -36.48
C GLU A 380 -8.19 -9.93 -35.13
N LYS A 381 -7.02 -10.21 -34.53
CA LYS A 381 -6.91 -10.93 -33.26
C LYS A 381 -7.49 -10.08 -32.11
N THR A 382 -8.71 -10.34 -31.70
CA THR A 382 -9.26 -9.79 -30.48
C THR A 382 -8.67 -10.51 -29.28
N SER A 383 -8.06 -9.76 -28.38
CA SER A 383 -7.59 -10.22 -27.09
C SER A 383 -8.67 -9.94 -26.04
N LEU A 384 -8.67 -10.68 -24.96
CA LEU A 384 -9.66 -10.57 -23.91
C LEU A 384 -8.99 -10.18 -22.57
N LEU A 385 -9.53 -9.19 -21.90
CA LEU A 385 -9.25 -8.94 -20.51
C LEU A 385 -10.39 -9.54 -19.67
N LEU A 386 -10.06 -10.60 -18.96
CA LEU A 386 -11.02 -11.38 -18.17
C LEU A 386 -10.99 -10.88 -16.74
N VAL A 387 -12.03 -10.16 -16.30
CA VAL A 387 -12.19 -9.77 -14.90
C VAL A 387 -12.75 -10.97 -14.14
N LYS A 388 -11.86 -11.81 -13.62
CA LYS A 388 -12.20 -13.06 -12.92
C LYS A 388 -12.59 -12.84 -11.46
N LYS A 389 -12.09 -11.79 -10.85
CA LYS A 389 -12.47 -11.36 -9.50
C LYS A 389 -12.69 -9.84 -9.47
N ASN A 390 -13.76 -9.43 -8.80
CA ASN A 390 -14.05 -8.04 -8.47
C ASN A 390 -14.91 -8.03 -7.21
N ARG A 391 -14.36 -7.48 -6.12
CA ARG A 391 -15.08 -7.46 -4.82
C ARG A 391 -16.25 -6.50 -4.80
N ASP A 392 -16.15 -5.41 -5.55
CA ASP A 392 -17.10 -4.30 -5.47
C ASP A 392 -17.93 -4.15 -6.75
N GLY A 393 -17.82 -5.07 -7.69
CA GLY A 393 -18.49 -4.96 -8.98
C GLY A 393 -18.66 -6.29 -9.72
N ALA A 394 -19.06 -6.17 -10.97
CA ALA A 394 -19.30 -7.32 -11.83
C ALA A 394 -17.99 -7.97 -12.29
N LYS A 395 -18.05 -9.27 -12.56
CA LYS A 395 -17.07 -10.01 -13.35
C LYS A 395 -17.50 -9.93 -14.82
N GLY A 396 -16.53 -10.05 -15.72
CA GLY A 396 -16.87 -9.97 -17.15
C GLY A 396 -15.65 -10.05 -18.04
N VAL A 397 -15.87 -9.74 -19.30
CA VAL A 397 -14.86 -9.81 -20.35
C VAL A 397 -14.86 -8.48 -21.10
N VAL A 398 -13.67 -7.91 -21.28
CA VAL A 398 -13.46 -6.71 -22.11
C VAL A 398 -12.67 -7.13 -23.34
N LYS A 399 -13.18 -6.80 -24.53
CA LYS A 399 -12.53 -7.06 -25.80
C LYS A 399 -11.53 -5.95 -26.09
N VAL A 400 -10.29 -6.33 -26.36
CA VAL A 400 -9.20 -5.41 -26.68
C VAL A 400 -8.38 -5.94 -27.84
N ASN A 401 -7.76 -5.05 -28.60
CA ASN A 401 -6.76 -5.41 -29.58
C ASN A 401 -5.36 -5.18 -29.02
N PHE A 402 -4.47 -6.13 -29.17
CA PHE A 402 -3.07 -6.02 -28.77
C PHE A 402 -2.16 -5.95 -30.00
N ILE A 403 -1.64 -4.75 -30.27
CA ILE A 403 -0.65 -4.55 -31.33
C ILE A 403 0.74 -4.78 -30.73
N ARG A 404 1.29 -5.97 -30.96
CA ARG A 404 2.62 -6.37 -30.43
C ARG A 404 3.73 -5.47 -30.95
N GLU A 405 3.62 -4.97 -32.18
CA GLU A 405 4.60 -4.10 -32.81
C GLU A 405 4.84 -2.80 -32.01
N TYR A 406 3.78 -2.23 -31.43
CA TYR A 406 3.81 -1.00 -30.67
C TYR A 406 3.64 -1.24 -29.16
N VAL A 407 3.60 -2.50 -28.74
CA VAL A 407 3.40 -2.86 -27.31
C VAL A 407 2.14 -2.20 -26.74
N ARG A 408 1.03 -2.15 -27.52
CA ARG A 408 -0.14 -1.35 -27.18
C ARG A 408 -1.44 -2.14 -27.20
N PHE A 409 -2.21 -1.97 -26.12
CA PHE A 409 -3.61 -2.39 -26.01
C PHE A 409 -4.53 -1.20 -26.30
N TYR A 410 -5.63 -1.46 -26.99
CA TYR A 410 -6.73 -0.51 -27.14
C TYR A 410 -8.05 -1.27 -27.22
N GLU A 411 -9.11 -0.62 -26.77
CA GLU A 411 -10.45 -1.22 -26.76
C GLU A 411 -10.98 -1.39 -28.17
N VAL A 412 -11.70 -2.48 -28.42
CA VAL A 412 -12.46 -2.66 -29.65
C VAL A 412 -13.75 -1.86 -29.50
N GLU A 413 -13.93 -0.83 -30.34
CA GLU A 413 -15.18 -0.08 -30.36
C GLU A 413 -16.33 -1.05 -30.68
N HIS A 414 -17.36 -1.03 -29.86
CA HIS A 414 -18.61 -1.73 -30.15
C HIS A 414 -19.34 -0.96 -31.25
N GLU A 415 -19.50 -1.57 -32.43
CA GLU A 415 -20.43 -1.11 -33.45
C GLU A 415 -21.88 -1.13 -32.92
#